data_43a0cf5bcaf5cae22f7911534ffcc697
#
_entry.id   43a0cf5bcaf5cae22f7911534ffcc697
#
_cell.length_a   1.000
_cell.length_b   1.000
_cell.length_c   1.000
_cell.angle_alpha   90.00
_cell.angle_beta   90.00
_cell.angle_gamma   90.00
#
_symmetry.space_group_name_H-M   'P 1'
#
loop_
_entity.id
_entity.type
_entity.pdbx_description
1 polymer ?
#
loop_
_entity_poly.entity_id
_entity_poly.type
_entity_poly.pdbx_seq_one_letter_code
_entity_poly.pdbx_strand_id
1 'polypeptide(L)'
;MDYKEKIKFLEERIKSLNEIGLSLSKEDDTNVIFELIMEEAKNITNADGRTLYMISDDAKTMKFEILRTDSMNFAQGGTSGVDITIPPMQLFDEQGNPKHSSIVTYSANTGKTVNIKDAYTEKGFDFT
;
A
#
# COMPACT_ATOMS: atom_id res chain seq x y z
N MET A 1 -11.98 -21.68 14.60
CA MET A 1 -12.46 -20.51 15.40
C MET A 1 -13.94 -20.70 15.72
N ASP A 2 -14.29 -20.76 16.99
CA ASP A 2 -15.70 -20.87 17.40
C ASP A 2 -16.42 -19.51 17.30
N TYR A 3 -17.74 -19.49 17.59
CA TYR A 3 -18.51 -18.26 17.47
C TYR A 3 -18.08 -17.17 18.46
N LYS A 4 -17.67 -17.54 19.67
CA LYS A 4 -17.20 -16.57 20.68
C LYS A 4 -15.90 -15.91 20.26
N GLU A 5 -14.96 -16.70 19.76
CA GLU A 5 -13.69 -16.21 19.24
C GLU A 5 -13.89 -15.32 18.02
N LYS A 6 -14.81 -15.71 17.13
CA LYS A 6 -15.15 -14.95 15.94
C LYS A 6 -15.77 -13.61 16.27
N ILE A 7 -16.70 -13.56 17.22
CA ILE A 7 -17.33 -12.32 17.70
C ILE A 7 -16.28 -11.41 18.32
N LYS A 8 -15.42 -11.94 19.17
CA LYS A 8 -14.34 -11.18 19.80
C LYS A 8 -13.39 -10.58 18.75
N PHE A 9 -13.00 -11.39 17.76
CA PHE A 9 -12.17 -10.94 16.64
C PHE A 9 -12.81 -9.79 15.88
N LEU A 10 -14.10 -9.91 15.54
CA LEU A 10 -14.84 -8.88 14.81
C LEU A 10 -15.02 -7.61 15.64
N GLU A 11 -15.29 -7.72 16.94
CA GLU A 11 -15.39 -6.57 17.84
C GLU A 11 -14.07 -5.81 17.93
N GLU A 12 -12.96 -6.51 18.05
CA GLU A 12 -11.62 -5.91 18.05
C GLU A 12 -11.32 -5.21 16.72
N ARG A 13 -11.75 -5.79 15.59
CA ARG A 13 -11.63 -5.16 14.27
C ARG A 13 -12.43 -3.87 14.16
N ILE A 14 -13.67 -3.89 14.61
CA ILE A 14 -14.54 -2.69 14.61
C ILE A 14 -13.93 -1.60 15.46
N LYS A 15 -13.45 -1.94 16.65
CA LYS A 15 -12.79 -1.00 17.55
C LYS A 15 -11.56 -0.37 16.89
N SER A 16 -10.71 -1.20 16.30
CA SER A 16 -9.51 -0.75 15.59
C SER A 16 -9.85 0.21 14.45
N LEU A 17 -10.83 -0.14 13.62
CA LEU A 17 -11.27 0.72 12.52
C LEU A 17 -11.81 2.06 13.01
N ASN A 18 -12.57 2.08 14.11
CA ASN A 18 -13.08 3.31 14.70
C ASN A 18 -11.95 4.19 15.24
N GLU A 19 -10.96 3.61 15.90
CA GLU A 19 -9.79 4.33 16.42
C GLU A 19 -8.98 4.96 15.29
N ILE A 20 -8.81 4.24 14.18
CA ILE A 20 -8.15 4.75 12.98
C ILE A 20 -8.91 5.95 12.42
N GLY A 21 -10.22 5.82 12.26
CA GLY A 21 -11.07 6.89 11.75
C GLY A 21 -10.98 8.16 12.59
N LEU A 22 -10.97 8.02 13.92
CA LEU A 22 -10.80 9.15 14.82
C LEU A 22 -9.41 9.78 14.70
N SER A 23 -8.36 8.97 14.60
CA SER A 23 -6.99 9.46 14.45
C SER A 23 -6.83 10.22 13.14
N LEU A 24 -7.35 9.68 12.04
CA LEU A 24 -7.29 10.33 10.72
C LEU A 24 -8.05 11.65 10.70
N SER A 25 -9.20 11.73 11.38
CA SER A 25 -10.01 12.96 11.41
C SER A 25 -9.38 14.09 12.23
N LYS A 26 -8.46 13.79 13.12
CA LYS A 26 -7.77 14.77 13.97
C LYS A 26 -6.42 15.20 13.42
N GLU A 27 -5.89 14.48 12.43
CA GLU A 27 -4.53 14.73 11.95
C GLU A 27 -4.55 15.61 10.70
N ASP A 28 -3.79 16.69 10.71
CA ASP A 28 -3.67 17.63 9.60
C ASP A 28 -2.42 17.35 8.74
N ASP A 29 -1.40 16.68 9.28
CA ASP A 29 -0.18 16.36 8.53
C ASP A 29 -0.42 15.14 7.64
N THR A 30 -0.35 15.35 6.33
CA THR A 30 -0.56 14.32 5.32
C THR A 30 0.39 13.13 5.47
N ASN A 31 1.66 13.39 5.81
CA ASN A 31 2.63 12.31 6.01
C ASN A 31 2.27 11.43 7.20
N VAL A 32 1.76 12.03 8.28
CA VAL A 32 1.30 11.28 9.46
C VAL A 32 0.07 10.45 9.10
N ILE A 33 -0.87 11.01 8.33
CA ILE A 33 -2.05 10.29 7.83
C ILE A 33 -1.63 9.06 7.03
N PHE A 34 -0.70 9.22 6.09
CA PHE A 34 -0.21 8.13 5.27
C PHE A 34 0.47 7.03 6.11
N GLU A 35 1.27 7.43 7.11
CA GLU A 35 1.89 6.45 8.02
C GLU A 35 0.86 5.66 8.82
N LEU A 36 -0.19 6.33 9.31
CA LEU A 36 -1.27 5.66 10.03
C LEU A 36 -1.99 4.64 9.14
N ILE A 37 -2.29 5.01 7.91
CA ILE A 37 -2.92 4.09 6.94
C ILE A 37 -2.03 2.87 6.70
N MET A 38 -0.74 3.09 6.48
CA MET A 38 0.22 2.03 6.19
C MET A 38 0.41 1.09 7.38
N GLU A 39 0.48 1.65 8.58
CA GLU A 39 0.64 0.87 9.80
C GLU A 39 -0.59 -0.02 10.05
N GLU A 40 -1.78 0.51 9.85
CA GLU A 40 -3.00 -0.27 10.01
C GLU A 40 -3.17 -1.34 8.93
N ALA A 41 -2.82 -1.03 7.69
CA ALA A 41 -2.82 -2.03 6.61
C ALA A 41 -1.89 -3.20 6.96
N LYS A 42 -0.69 -2.90 7.50
CA LYS A 42 0.23 -3.92 7.99
C LYS A 42 -0.38 -4.74 9.11
N ASN A 43 -0.98 -4.10 10.11
CA ASN A 43 -1.55 -4.79 11.27
C ASN A 43 -2.72 -5.71 10.87
N ILE A 44 -3.57 -5.26 9.95
CA ILE A 44 -4.70 -6.03 9.44
C ILE A 44 -4.25 -7.25 8.66
N THR A 45 -3.21 -7.11 7.83
CA THR A 45 -2.73 -8.15 6.93
C THR A 45 -1.58 -8.98 7.50
N ASN A 46 -0.97 -8.52 8.59
CA ASN A 46 0.26 -9.07 9.13
C ASN A 46 1.40 -9.06 8.09
N ALA A 47 1.44 -8.02 7.26
CA ALA A 47 2.43 -7.88 6.19
C ALA A 47 3.77 -7.39 6.73
N ASP A 48 4.86 -7.89 6.19
CA ASP A 48 6.22 -7.42 6.50
C ASP A 48 6.55 -6.15 5.72
N GLY A 49 6.34 -6.18 4.40
CA GLY A 49 6.57 -5.06 3.51
C GLY A 49 5.30 -4.34 3.12
N ARG A 50 5.41 -3.02 2.96
CA ARG A 50 4.29 -2.19 2.51
C ARG A 50 4.80 -0.97 1.75
N THR A 51 4.05 -0.57 0.74
CA THR A 51 4.41 0.57 -0.10
C THR A 51 3.17 1.39 -0.42
N LEU A 52 3.28 2.69 -0.28
CA LEU A 52 2.26 3.64 -0.73
C LEU A 52 2.77 4.36 -1.97
N TYR A 53 1.95 4.39 -3.00
CA TYR A 53 2.21 5.09 -4.24
C TYR A 53 1.25 6.25 -4.41
N MET A 54 1.73 7.32 -5.07
CA MET A 54 0.88 8.46 -5.44
C MET A 54 0.91 8.65 -6.95
N ILE A 55 -0.27 8.71 -7.54
CA ILE A 55 -0.42 8.99 -8.97
C ILE A 55 -0.31 10.50 -9.18
N SER A 56 0.42 10.91 -10.23
CA SER A 56 0.56 12.33 -10.60
C SER A 56 -0.79 12.94 -11.05
N ASP A 57 -0.89 14.25 -11.00
CA ASP A 57 -2.11 14.98 -11.37
C ASP A 57 -2.54 14.70 -12.82
N ASP A 58 -1.59 14.48 -13.72
CA ASP A 58 -1.86 14.15 -15.12
C ASP A 58 -2.15 12.65 -15.34
N ALA A 59 -2.09 11.84 -14.29
CA ALA A 59 -2.32 10.38 -14.30
C ALA A 59 -1.35 9.60 -15.20
N LYS A 60 -0.18 10.17 -15.52
CA LYS A 60 0.81 9.53 -16.41
C LYS A 60 1.93 8.81 -15.65
N THR A 61 2.21 9.24 -14.43
CA THR A 61 3.28 8.68 -13.60
C THR A 61 2.79 8.33 -12.21
N MET A 62 3.55 7.49 -11.54
CA MET A 62 3.30 7.10 -10.17
C MET A 62 4.61 7.10 -9.40
N LYS A 63 4.65 7.78 -8.28
CA LYS A 63 5.84 7.84 -7.43
C LYS A 63 5.65 7.04 -6.16
N PHE A 64 6.76 6.55 -5.62
CA PHE A 64 6.79 5.97 -4.28
C PHE A 64 6.68 7.10 -3.25
N GLU A 65 5.77 6.96 -2.32
CA GLU A 65 5.57 7.94 -1.25
C GLU A 65 6.09 7.42 0.09
N ILE A 66 5.81 6.13 0.38
CA ILE A 66 6.28 5.46 1.60
C ILE A 66 6.73 4.06 1.24
N LEU A 67 7.90 3.68 1.74
CA LEU A 67 8.45 2.32 1.67
C LEU A 67 8.82 1.85 3.07
N ARG A 68 8.32 0.67 3.46
CA ARG A 68 8.64 0.05 4.75
C ARG A 68 8.79 -1.46 4.57
N THR A 69 9.85 -2.02 5.16
CA THR A 69 10.02 -3.47 5.30
C THR A 69 10.62 -3.73 6.67
N ASP A 70 9.83 -4.25 7.57
CA ASP A 70 10.21 -4.38 8.98
C ASP A 70 11.35 -5.37 9.20
N SER A 71 11.31 -6.53 8.55
CA SER A 71 12.36 -7.55 8.68
C SER A 71 13.73 -7.08 8.20
N MET A 72 13.76 -6.11 7.29
CA MET A 72 14.99 -5.52 6.75
C MET A 72 15.36 -4.20 7.42
N ASN A 73 14.56 -3.75 8.36
CA ASN A 73 14.69 -2.42 8.99
C ASN A 73 14.82 -1.31 7.93
N PHE A 74 14.04 -1.41 6.87
CA PHE A 74 14.08 -0.50 5.72
C PHE A 74 12.93 0.50 5.79
N ALA A 75 13.25 1.79 5.64
CA ALA A 75 12.27 2.87 5.65
C ALA A 75 12.72 4.04 4.78
N GLN A 76 11.87 4.43 3.83
CA GLN A 76 12.04 5.65 3.02
C GLN A 76 10.70 6.37 2.88
N GLY A 77 10.75 7.68 2.79
CA GLY A 77 9.56 8.53 2.64
C GLY A 77 8.72 8.63 3.91
N GLY A 78 7.59 9.31 3.80
CA GLY A 78 6.70 9.54 4.92
C GLY A 78 7.37 10.28 6.07
N THR A 79 7.26 9.74 7.28
CA THR A 79 7.85 10.32 8.50
C THR A 79 9.24 9.76 8.83
N SER A 80 9.84 8.94 7.95
CA SER A 80 11.13 8.27 8.20
C SER A 80 12.33 9.22 8.29
N GLY A 81 12.23 10.39 7.69
CA GLY A 81 13.37 11.30 7.54
C GLY A 81 14.37 10.88 6.46
N VAL A 82 14.08 9.83 5.71
CA VAL A 82 14.93 9.31 4.63
C VAL A 82 14.21 9.51 3.30
N ASP A 83 14.89 10.12 2.34
CA ASP A 83 14.30 10.39 1.03
C ASP A 83 14.10 9.12 0.21
N ILE A 84 13.06 9.13 -0.61
CA ILE A 84 12.81 8.08 -1.60
C ILE A 84 13.89 8.16 -2.67
N THR A 85 14.58 7.03 -2.91
CA THR A 85 15.65 6.93 -3.92
C THR A 85 15.20 6.26 -5.22
N ILE A 86 14.01 5.65 -5.22
CA ILE A 86 13.47 4.96 -6.40
C ILE A 86 12.77 5.98 -7.30
N PRO A 87 13.10 6.03 -8.61
CA PRO A 87 12.47 6.99 -9.51
C PRO A 87 10.99 6.68 -9.75
N PRO A 88 10.20 7.67 -10.15
CA PRO A 88 8.79 7.46 -10.50
C PRO A 88 8.62 6.43 -11.63
N MET A 89 7.49 5.74 -11.60
CA MET A 89 7.12 4.75 -12.62
C MET A 89 6.22 5.38 -13.67
N GLN A 90 6.41 5.02 -14.93
CA GLN A 90 5.51 5.40 -16.01
C GLN A 90 4.30 4.47 -16.03
N LEU A 91 3.09 5.02 -16.13
CA LEU A 91 1.84 4.25 -16.20
C LEU A 91 1.48 3.86 -17.62
N PHE A 92 2.10 4.48 -18.62
CA PHE A 92 1.87 4.20 -20.05
C PHE A 92 3.18 3.89 -20.76
N ASP A 93 3.11 3.07 -21.81
CA ASP A 93 4.26 2.77 -22.64
C ASP A 93 4.52 3.90 -23.65
N GLU A 94 5.55 3.73 -24.49
CA GLU A 94 5.93 4.74 -25.51
C GLU A 94 4.84 4.97 -26.55
N GLN A 95 3.97 3.98 -26.77
CA GLN A 95 2.84 4.07 -27.71
C GLN A 95 1.58 4.67 -27.06
N GLY A 96 1.62 5.01 -25.77
CA GLY A 96 0.49 5.54 -25.04
C GLY A 96 -0.50 4.49 -24.52
N ASN A 97 -0.11 3.22 -24.52
CA ASN A 97 -0.94 2.13 -24.00
C ASN A 97 -0.72 1.96 -22.48
N PRO A 98 -1.79 1.68 -21.69
CA PRO A 98 -1.64 1.41 -20.27
C PRO A 98 -0.74 0.20 -20.01
N LYS A 99 0.18 0.34 -19.06
CA LYS A 99 1.04 -0.79 -18.65
C LYS A 99 0.29 -1.73 -17.74
N HIS A 100 0.38 -3.03 -17.99
CA HIS A 100 -0.26 -4.07 -17.20
C HIS A 100 0.70 -5.18 -16.76
N SER A 101 1.99 -5.04 -17.02
CA SER A 101 2.98 -6.07 -16.76
C SER A 101 3.32 -6.24 -15.28
N SER A 102 3.24 -5.17 -14.50
CA SER A 102 3.42 -5.26 -13.04
C SER A 102 2.09 -5.17 -12.31
N ILE A 103 2.03 -5.74 -11.10
CA ILE A 103 0.85 -5.64 -10.23
C ILE A 103 0.48 -4.18 -10.01
N VAL A 104 1.48 -3.34 -9.75
CA VAL A 104 1.28 -1.95 -9.37
C VAL A 104 0.69 -1.14 -10.52
N THR A 105 1.27 -1.23 -11.71
CA THR A 105 0.75 -0.51 -12.90
C THR A 105 -0.60 -1.06 -13.34
N TYR A 106 -0.80 -2.37 -13.27
CA TYR A 106 -2.10 -2.98 -13.56
C TYR A 106 -3.19 -2.46 -12.61
N SER A 107 -2.94 -2.49 -11.30
CA SER A 107 -3.89 -2.01 -10.31
C SER A 107 -4.19 -0.52 -10.48
N ALA A 108 -3.16 0.29 -10.70
CA ALA A 108 -3.32 1.74 -10.90
C ALA A 108 -4.14 2.05 -12.16
N ASN A 109 -3.88 1.37 -13.27
CA ASN A 109 -4.54 1.64 -14.54
C ASN A 109 -5.95 1.08 -14.63
N THR A 110 -6.26 0.00 -13.89
CA THR A 110 -7.58 -0.65 -13.94
C THR A 110 -8.49 -0.32 -12.76
N GLY A 111 -7.93 0.18 -11.66
CA GLY A 111 -8.66 0.38 -10.42
C GLY A 111 -9.04 -0.93 -9.72
N LYS A 112 -8.44 -2.05 -10.12
CA LYS A 112 -8.75 -3.37 -9.55
C LYS A 112 -7.79 -3.74 -8.44
N THR A 113 -8.33 -4.33 -7.38
CA THR A 113 -7.51 -4.96 -6.33
C THR A 113 -6.90 -6.24 -6.87
N VAL A 114 -5.61 -6.44 -6.61
CA VAL A 114 -4.89 -7.66 -7.00
C VAL A 114 -4.44 -8.37 -5.74
N ASN A 115 -4.82 -9.64 -5.61
CA ASN A 115 -4.39 -10.49 -4.50
C ASN A 115 -3.77 -11.76 -5.07
N ILE A 116 -2.48 -11.95 -4.84
CA ILE A 116 -1.69 -13.05 -5.39
C ILE A 116 -1.24 -13.94 -4.24
N LYS A 117 -1.50 -15.25 -4.38
CA LYS A 117 -1.14 -16.22 -3.36
C LYS A 117 0.37 -16.37 -3.22
N ASP A 118 1.08 -16.44 -4.35
CA ASP A 118 2.52 -16.65 -4.39
C ASP A 118 3.12 -15.96 -5.62
N ALA A 119 3.89 -14.89 -5.38
CA ALA A 119 4.52 -14.11 -6.43
C ALA A 119 5.55 -14.92 -7.24
N TYR A 120 6.16 -15.92 -6.63
CA TYR A 120 7.17 -16.74 -7.31
C TYR A 120 6.55 -17.70 -8.33
N THR A 121 5.29 -18.05 -8.17
CA THR A 121 4.57 -18.97 -9.06
C THR A 121 3.56 -18.28 -9.97
N GLU A 122 3.31 -16.98 -9.74
CA GLU A 122 2.38 -16.20 -10.54
C GLU A 122 2.97 -15.90 -11.94
N LYS A 123 2.20 -16.18 -13.00
CA LYS A 123 2.65 -16.02 -14.38
C LYS A 123 2.09 -14.77 -15.07
N GLY A 124 1.10 -14.11 -14.46
CA GLY A 124 0.41 -12.98 -15.08
C GLY A 124 1.15 -11.65 -14.96
N PHE A 125 2.19 -11.56 -14.12
CA PHE A 125 2.88 -10.31 -13.82
C PHE A 125 4.40 -10.49 -13.76
N ASP A 126 5.10 -9.37 -13.98
CA ASP A 126 6.55 -9.27 -13.82
C ASP A 126 6.86 -8.76 -12.41
N PHE A 127 7.67 -9.52 -11.65
CA PHE A 127 8.07 -9.21 -10.28
C PHE A 127 9.56 -8.85 -10.17
N THR A 128 10.28 -8.69 -11.27
CA THR A 128 11.72 -8.35 -11.28
C THR A 128 11.99 -6.85 -11.14
#